data_fef59e417dc76bb6fe3f8a3e711f5e2a
#
_entry.id   fef59e417dc76bb6fe3f8a3e711f5e2a
#
_cell.length_a   1.000
_cell.length_b   1.000
_cell.length_c   1.000
_cell.angle_alpha   90.00
_cell.angle_beta   90.00
_cell.angle_gamma   90.00
#
_symmetry.space_group_name_H-M   'P 1'
#
loop_
_entity.id
_entity.type
_entity.pdbx_description
1 polymer ?
#
loop_
_entity_poly.entity_id
_entity_poly.type
_entity_poly.pdbx_seq_one_letter_code
_entity_poly.pdbx_strand_id
1 'polypeptide(L)'
;MNRLENGTWSMVRSDNGKTVKVEGKGRVAFTDDDTDVKTLDPGGFFSIETKNGWSSGSGTARVEVTAAKDGSLSRTYRIDGKAVSDAEGRKWLATVLPEVVRELAIGADTRVARILAASGPTGVLDEIARIKSGWARHVYFVQLFDQASLDMATLARSLRQASQVDSDFARSEVARKAAERFSLDDTSAAGFADLVNAIESDFEARRALGAALTRPGLSPSVAGRLVKAAIPQGSAGIQSDFEMAELLQGLPPVLVDALGPAYLEAVASIDSDFERKRVLAALARRPALPTPQVVSIADLTASMESDFEKAEVLLALARHQRLEGQAKDAVLKAAERIGSDFERGRVLSAVARPTADSTSSVR
;
A
#
# COMPACT_ATOMS: atom_id res chain seq x y z
N MET A 1 -8.34 15.82 -7.29
CA MET A 1 -8.35 17.26 -7.60
C MET A 1 -8.04 17.44 -9.08
N ASN A 2 -9.02 17.85 -9.88
CA ASN A 2 -8.81 18.14 -11.31
C ASN A 2 -8.23 19.54 -11.44
N ARG A 3 -6.96 19.68 -11.87
CA ARG A 3 -6.40 20.97 -12.30
C ARG A 3 -6.94 21.29 -13.69
N LEU A 4 -7.66 22.37 -13.80
CA LEU A 4 -8.11 22.94 -15.06
C LEU A 4 -7.02 23.91 -15.61
N GLU A 5 -7.09 24.20 -16.89
CA GLU A 5 -6.24 25.21 -17.52
C GLU A 5 -6.36 26.54 -16.78
N ASN A 6 -5.29 27.34 -16.70
CA ASN A 6 -5.19 28.61 -15.99
C ASN A 6 -5.12 28.57 -14.44
N GLY A 7 -4.68 27.47 -13.83
CA GLY A 7 -4.47 27.38 -12.38
C GLY A 7 -5.76 27.30 -11.56
N THR A 8 -6.90 27.05 -12.21
CA THR A 8 -8.16 26.72 -11.55
C THR A 8 -8.18 25.23 -11.17
N TRP A 9 -8.92 24.90 -10.11
CA TRP A 9 -9.14 23.53 -9.68
C TRP A 9 -10.60 23.33 -9.29
N SER A 10 -11.05 22.10 -9.40
CA SER A 10 -12.43 21.72 -9.07
C SER A 10 -12.48 20.38 -8.37
N MET A 11 -13.37 20.24 -7.42
CA MET A 11 -13.70 19.02 -6.70
C MET A 11 -15.21 18.89 -6.59
N VAL A 12 -15.72 17.67 -6.79
CA VAL A 12 -17.14 17.35 -6.62
C VAL A 12 -17.25 16.09 -5.77
N ARG A 13 -18.18 16.12 -4.83
CA ARG A 13 -18.56 14.95 -4.05
C ARG A 13 -20.08 14.83 -4.03
N SER A 14 -20.54 13.61 -4.23
CA SER A 14 -21.97 13.26 -4.08
C SER A 14 -22.10 12.14 -3.05
N ASP A 15 -23.07 12.27 -2.16
CA ASP A 15 -23.38 11.28 -1.14
C ASP A 15 -24.92 11.28 -0.91
N ASN A 16 -25.57 10.14 -1.11
CA ASN A 16 -27.01 9.96 -0.92
C ASN A 16 -27.87 11.05 -1.60
N GLY A 17 -27.54 11.40 -2.86
CA GLY A 17 -28.24 12.40 -3.65
C GLY A 17 -27.92 13.86 -3.30
N LYS A 18 -27.14 14.10 -2.26
CA LYS A 18 -26.58 15.42 -1.89
C LYS A 18 -25.27 15.63 -2.64
N THR A 19 -25.03 16.84 -3.10
CA THR A 19 -23.82 17.15 -3.86
C THR A 19 -23.18 18.43 -3.33
N VAL A 20 -21.86 18.40 -3.19
CA VAL A 20 -21.04 19.59 -3.01
C VAL A 20 -20.06 19.71 -4.15
N LYS A 21 -19.98 20.90 -4.75
CA LYS A 21 -18.99 21.29 -5.73
C LYS A 21 -18.16 22.44 -5.16
N VAL A 22 -16.85 22.27 -5.23
CA VAL A 22 -15.90 23.31 -4.82
C VAL A 22 -15.03 23.65 -6.00
N GLU A 23 -14.86 24.93 -6.27
CA GLU A 23 -13.98 25.43 -7.32
C GLU A 23 -13.10 26.54 -6.74
N GLY A 24 -11.89 26.65 -7.23
CA GLY A 24 -10.98 27.68 -6.80
C GLY A 24 -9.89 27.99 -7.82
N LYS A 25 -9.26 29.16 -7.61
CA LYS A 25 -8.07 29.59 -8.32
C LYS A 25 -7.10 30.19 -7.30
N GLY A 26 -5.86 29.70 -7.34
CA GLY A 26 -4.85 30.09 -6.35
C GLY A 26 -4.97 29.28 -5.05
N ARG A 27 -4.15 29.64 -4.07
CA ARG A 27 -4.14 29.03 -2.73
C ARG A 27 -5.21 29.67 -1.87
N VAL A 28 -5.91 28.85 -1.10
CA VAL A 28 -6.89 29.27 -0.11
C VAL A 28 -6.42 28.85 1.28
N ALA A 29 -6.55 29.75 2.26
CA ALA A 29 -6.40 29.42 3.67
C ALA A 29 -7.71 29.74 4.40
N PHE A 30 -8.06 28.89 5.35
CA PHE A 30 -9.27 29.00 6.16
C PHE A 30 -8.94 29.58 7.55
N THR A 31 -9.95 30.07 8.25
CA THR A 31 -9.85 30.42 9.67
C THR A 31 -9.50 29.18 10.50
N ASP A 32 -8.99 29.37 11.71
CA ASP A 32 -8.51 28.28 12.56
C ASP A 32 -9.62 27.30 13.00
N ASP A 33 -10.86 27.76 12.99
CA ASP A 33 -12.09 26.97 13.22
C ASP A 33 -12.74 26.45 11.94
N ASP A 34 -12.11 26.68 10.77
CA ASP A 34 -12.60 26.33 9.44
C ASP A 34 -13.97 26.90 9.07
N THR A 35 -14.38 28.02 9.70
CA THR A 35 -15.73 28.59 9.49
C THR A 35 -15.79 29.65 8.39
N ASP A 36 -14.64 30.21 7.95
CA ASP A 36 -14.55 31.19 6.86
C ASP A 36 -13.23 31.06 6.09
N VAL A 37 -13.16 31.70 4.93
CA VAL A 37 -11.93 31.90 4.17
C VAL A 37 -11.14 33.05 4.79
N LYS A 38 -9.92 32.74 5.24
CA LYS A 38 -9.00 33.71 5.87
C LYS A 38 -8.20 34.47 4.82
N THR A 39 -7.66 33.78 3.82
CA THR A 39 -6.87 34.40 2.74
C THR A 39 -7.07 33.66 1.43
N LEU A 40 -6.92 34.41 0.33
CA LEU A 40 -6.81 33.90 -1.04
C LEU A 40 -5.63 34.58 -1.74
N ASP A 41 -4.99 33.88 -2.66
CA ASP A 41 -4.00 34.52 -3.54
C ASP A 41 -4.65 35.71 -4.30
N PRO A 42 -3.93 36.83 -4.51
CA PRO A 42 -4.45 37.99 -5.24
C PRO A 42 -4.99 37.61 -6.63
N GLY A 43 -6.21 38.02 -6.96
CA GLY A 43 -6.91 37.68 -8.19
C GLY A 43 -7.43 36.25 -8.23
N GLY A 44 -7.37 35.52 -7.11
CA GLY A 44 -7.93 34.19 -6.93
C GLY A 44 -9.43 34.22 -6.58
N PHE A 45 -10.05 33.07 -6.60
CA PHE A 45 -11.40 32.86 -6.08
C PHE A 45 -11.54 31.48 -5.43
N PHE A 46 -12.55 31.36 -4.57
CA PHE A 46 -12.99 30.11 -3.96
C PHE A 46 -14.51 30.08 -3.93
N SER A 47 -15.11 29.01 -4.39
CA SER A 47 -16.58 28.85 -4.37
C SER A 47 -16.99 27.50 -3.86
N ILE A 48 -18.09 27.45 -3.13
CA ILE A 48 -18.79 26.22 -2.74
C ILE A 48 -20.21 26.32 -3.26
N GLU A 49 -20.68 25.28 -3.94
CA GLU A 49 -22.08 25.08 -4.30
C GLU A 49 -22.56 23.75 -3.69
N THR A 50 -23.64 23.80 -2.93
CA THR A 50 -24.30 22.63 -2.37
C THR A 50 -25.68 22.43 -2.99
N LYS A 51 -26.06 21.17 -3.20
CA LYS A 51 -27.38 20.79 -3.70
C LYS A 51 -28.00 19.75 -2.77
N ASN A 52 -29.31 19.80 -2.67
CA ASN A 52 -30.13 18.88 -1.88
C ASN A 52 -29.75 18.85 -0.39
N GLY A 53 -29.31 19.97 0.16
CA GLY A 53 -28.99 20.12 1.58
C GLY A 53 -27.78 19.31 2.06
N TRP A 54 -26.62 19.50 1.45
CA TRP A 54 -25.37 18.78 1.79
C TRP A 54 -25.10 18.74 3.32
N SER A 55 -25.15 19.87 4.01
CA SER A 55 -24.90 19.94 5.48
C SER A 55 -26.12 20.34 6.29
N SER A 56 -27.08 21.04 5.71
CA SER A 56 -28.28 21.50 6.41
C SER A 56 -29.33 22.01 5.43
N GLY A 57 -30.58 21.64 5.62
CA GLY A 57 -31.72 22.12 4.83
C GLY A 57 -31.93 21.37 3.49
N SER A 58 -32.95 21.78 2.75
CA SER A 58 -33.23 21.37 1.38
C SER A 58 -32.91 22.55 0.47
N GLY A 59 -32.46 22.27 -0.78
CA GLY A 59 -32.24 23.29 -1.77
C GLY A 59 -30.77 23.43 -2.22
N THR A 60 -30.50 24.52 -2.91
CA THR A 60 -29.17 24.88 -3.44
C THR A 60 -28.62 26.10 -2.74
N ALA A 61 -27.40 26.03 -2.25
CA ALA A 61 -26.74 27.21 -1.71
C ALA A 61 -25.34 27.37 -2.30
N ARG A 62 -24.92 28.61 -2.54
CA ARG A 62 -23.63 28.93 -3.13
C ARG A 62 -23.00 30.12 -2.42
N VAL A 63 -21.71 30.00 -2.14
CA VAL A 63 -20.83 31.13 -1.81
C VAL A 63 -19.77 31.27 -2.90
N GLU A 64 -19.39 32.49 -3.18
CA GLU A 64 -18.20 32.81 -3.95
C GLU A 64 -17.40 33.90 -3.21
N VAL A 65 -16.13 33.58 -2.96
CA VAL A 65 -15.17 34.49 -2.31
C VAL A 65 -14.11 34.84 -3.35
N THR A 66 -13.87 36.12 -3.57
CA THR A 66 -12.87 36.60 -4.53
C THR A 66 -11.85 37.49 -3.80
N ALA A 67 -10.59 37.43 -4.24
CA ALA A 67 -9.54 38.28 -3.73
C ALA A 67 -9.20 39.37 -4.76
N ALA A 68 -9.22 40.62 -4.33
CA ALA A 68 -8.71 41.73 -5.11
C ALA A 68 -7.17 41.71 -5.18
N LYS A 69 -6.56 42.58 -5.99
CA LYS A 69 -5.10 42.64 -6.15
C LYS A 69 -4.37 43.04 -4.84
N ASP A 70 -5.04 43.74 -3.96
CA ASP A 70 -4.55 44.15 -2.63
C ASP A 70 -4.77 43.09 -1.55
N GLY A 71 -5.36 41.93 -1.91
CA GLY A 71 -5.66 40.82 -0.99
C GLY A 71 -6.96 40.99 -0.21
N SER A 72 -7.72 42.06 -0.41
CA SER A 72 -9.04 42.23 0.22
C SER A 72 -10.04 41.20 -0.34
N LEU A 73 -10.87 40.63 0.55
CA LEU A 73 -11.81 39.56 0.17
C LEU A 73 -13.23 40.14 0.03
N SER A 74 -13.87 39.85 -1.09
CA SER A 74 -15.30 40.07 -1.33
C SER A 74 -16.04 38.73 -1.32
N ARG A 75 -17.27 38.71 -0.78
CA ARG A 75 -18.11 37.53 -0.68
C ARG A 75 -19.49 37.78 -1.25
N THR A 76 -19.99 36.78 -2.00
CA THR A 76 -21.39 36.81 -2.48
C THR A 76 -22.03 35.46 -2.10
N TYR A 77 -23.29 35.55 -1.65
CA TYR A 77 -24.03 34.39 -1.18
C TYR A 77 -25.38 34.29 -1.89
N ARG A 78 -25.76 33.08 -2.24
CA ARG A 78 -27.07 32.75 -2.84
C ARG A 78 -27.65 31.50 -2.18
N ILE A 79 -28.93 31.56 -1.82
CA ILE A 79 -29.70 30.41 -1.33
C ILE A 79 -30.93 30.29 -2.22
N ASP A 80 -31.14 29.11 -2.83
CA ASP A 80 -32.23 28.83 -3.81
C ASP A 80 -32.27 29.89 -4.92
N GLY A 81 -31.10 30.29 -5.42
CA GLY A 81 -30.93 31.26 -6.48
C GLY A 81 -31.07 32.71 -6.07
N LYS A 82 -31.55 33.04 -4.85
CA LYS A 82 -31.72 34.41 -4.33
C LYS A 82 -30.48 34.87 -3.59
N ALA A 83 -30.08 36.11 -3.80
CA ALA A 83 -29.03 36.73 -3.01
C ALA A 83 -29.49 36.92 -1.55
N VAL A 84 -28.64 36.62 -0.60
CA VAL A 84 -28.88 36.78 0.83
C VAL A 84 -27.88 37.74 1.45
N SER A 85 -28.16 38.22 2.65
CA SER A 85 -27.29 39.13 3.39
C SER A 85 -25.95 38.50 3.76
N ASP A 86 -24.92 39.30 3.97
CA ASP A 86 -23.59 38.81 4.41
C ASP A 86 -23.70 38.05 5.74
N ALA A 87 -24.50 38.52 6.68
CA ALA A 87 -24.69 37.82 7.97
C ALA A 87 -25.33 36.44 7.83
N GLU A 88 -26.36 36.30 6.98
CA GLU A 88 -27.03 35.04 6.72
C GLU A 88 -26.10 34.09 5.95
N GLY A 89 -25.40 34.58 4.94
CA GLY A 89 -24.45 33.82 4.16
C GLY A 89 -23.28 33.32 4.98
N ARG A 90 -22.68 34.12 5.87
CA ARG A 90 -21.62 33.70 6.80
C ARG A 90 -22.11 32.64 7.77
N LYS A 91 -23.31 32.76 8.30
CA LYS A 91 -23.89 31.74 9.17
C LYS A 91 -24.03 30.41 8.46
N TRP A 92 -24.51 30.43 7.21
CA TRP A 92 -24.56 29.22 6.38
C TRP A 92 -23.15 28.65 6.10
N LEU A 93 -22.21 29.50 5.67
CA LEU A 93 -20.84 29.08 5.37
C LEU A 93 -20.17 28.44 6.59
N ALA A 94 -20.29 29.03 7.76
CA ALA A 94 -19.74 28.50 9.02
C ALA A 94 -20.30 27.12 9.38
N THR A 95 -21.50 26.77 8.91
CA THR A 95 -22.08 25.43 9.10
C THR A 95 -21.54 24.41 8.09
N VAL A 96 -21.29 24.84 6.84
CA VAL A 96 -20.96 23.94 5.72
C VAL A 96 -19.47 23.74 5.56
N LEU A 97 -18.68 24.80 5.69
CA LEU A 97 -17.25 24.82 5.37
C LEU A 97 -16.43 23.79 6.17
N PRO A 98 -16.63 23.59 7.49
CA PRO A 98 -15.85 22.61 8.25
C PRO A 98 -16.02 21.18 7.74
N GLU A 99 -17.22 20.80 7.31
CA GLU A 99 -17.49 19.51 6.73
C GLU A 99 -16.87 19.40 5.33
N VAL A 100 -17.01 20.44 4.49
CA VAL A 100 -16.49 20.46 3.12
C VAL A 100 -14.97 20.34 3.11
N VAL A 101 -14.25 21.11 3.92
CA VAL A 101 -12.77 21.05 3.97
C VAL A 101 -12.28 19.68 4.49
N ARG A 102 -13.01 19.11 5.45
CA ARG A 102 -12.72 17.78 5.98
C ARG A 102 -12.94 16.70 4.91
N GLU A 103 -14.12 16.63 4.33
CA GLU A 103 -14.54 15.57 3.42
C GLU A 103 -13.86 15.61 2.05
N LEU A 104 -13.38 16.80 1.64
CA LEU A 104 -12.62 17.01 0.40
C LEU A 104 -11.11 17.20 0.64
N ALA A 105 -10.64 17.08 1.88
CA ALA A 105 -9.25 17.27 2.29
C ALA A 105 -8.62 18.57 1.73
N ILE A 106 -9.40 19.64 1.62
CA ILE A 106 -8.90 20.93 1.13
C ILE A 106 -8.04 21.57 2.22
N GLY A 107 -6.76 21.89 1.90
CA GLY A 107 -5.81 22.41 2.87
C GLY A 107 -5.49 21.41 4.00
N ALA A 108 -5.54 20.12 3.72
CA ALA A 108 -5.27 19.07 4.71
C ALA A 108 -3.88 19.18 5.34
N ASP A 109 -2.89 19.64 4.58
CA ASP A 109 -1.53 19.89 5.06
C ASP A 109 -1.49 20.90 6.22
N THR A 110 -2.08 22.07 6.03
CA THR A 110 -2.14 23.13 7.04
C THR A 110 -3.07 22.77 8.19
N ARG A 111 -4.16 22.06 7.90
CA ARG A 111 -5.11 21.60 8.92
C ARG A 111 -4.48 20.53 9.82
N VAL A 112 -3.78 19.56 9.26
CA VAL A 112 -3.06 18.53 10.03
C VAL A 112 -1.96 19.18 10.89
N ALA A 113 -1.18 20.14 10.34
CA ALA A 113 -0.19 20.87 11.11
C ALA A 113 -0.80 21.58 12.34
N ARG A 114 -1.97 22.22 12.16
CA ARG A 114 -2.68 22.89 13.25
C ARG A 114 -3.17 21.91 14.31
N ILE A 115 -3.76 20.79 13.90
CA ILE A 115 -4.23 19.74 14.84
C ILE A 115 -3.04 19.12 15.59
N LEU A 116 -1.93 18.85 14.90
CA LEU A 116 -0.70 18.34 15.51
C LEU A 116 -0.17 19.30 16.60
N ALA A 117 -0.15 20.60 16.32
CA ALA A 117 0.28 21.59 17.27
C ALA A 117 -0.63 21.71 18.51
N ALA A 118 -1.95 21.52 18.33
CA ALA A 118 -2.94 21.65 19.40
C ALA A 118 -3.14 20.35 20.22
N SER A 119 -3.10 19.18 19.60
CA SER A 119 -3.56 17.91 20.18
C SER A 119 -2.67 16.72 19.84
N GLY A 120 -1.55 16.95 19.16
CA GLY A 120 -0.62 15.90 18.76
C GLY A 120 -1.19 14.89 17.76
N PRO A 121 -0.46 13.78 17.51
CA PRO A 121 -0.87 12.76 16.55
C PRO A 121 -2.23 12.13 16.86
N THR A 122 -2.56 11.95 18.13
CA THR A 122 -3.86 11.40 18.55
C THR A 122 -5.02 12.29 18.10
N GLY A 123 -4.88 13.61 18.19
CA GLY A 123 -5.89 14.55 17.69
C GLY A 123 -6.13 14.44 16.18
N VAL A 124 -5.08 14.16 15.41
CA VAL A 124 -5.23 13.90 13.96
C VAL A 124 -5.97 12.58 13.71
N LEU A 125 -5.67 11.52 14.47
CA LEU A 125 -6.38 10.24 14.35
C LEU A 125 -7.86 10.37 14.73
N ASP A 126 -8.18 11.17 15.74
CA ASP A 126 -9.56 11.46 16.13
C ASP A 126 -10.30 12.27 15.04
N GLU A 127 -9.62 13.18 14.35
CA GLU A 127 -10.16 13.89 13.20
C GLU A 127 -10.39 12.94 12.02
N ILE A 128 -9.43 12.05 11.70
CA ILE A 128 -9.58 11.02 10.65
C ILE A 128 -10.79 10.13 10.90
N ALA A 129 -11.07 9.77 12.16
CA ALA A 129 -12.24 8.96 12.52
C ALA A 129 -13.58 9.63 12.16
N ARG A 130 -13.62 10.96 12.08
CA ARG A 130 -14.82 11.74 11.71
C ARG A 130 -15.01 11.87 10.21
N ILE A 131 -13.98 11.61 9.41
CA ILE A 131 -14.00 11.70 7.94
C ILE A 131 -14.75 10.48 7.38
N LYS A 132 -15.73 10.71 6.51
CA LYS A 132 -16.47 9.65 5.81
C LYS A 132 -15.78 9.25 4.50
N SER A 133 -15.13 10.20 3.84
CA SER A 133 -14.43 9.99 2.57
C SER A 133 -13.17 9.12 2.74
N GLY A 134 -13.13 7.92 2.16
CA GLY A 134 -11.93 7.07 2.15
C GLY A 134 -10.72 7.80 1.53
N TRP A 135 -10.94 8.55 0.44
CA TRP A 135 -9.89 9.38 -0.16
C TRP A 135 -9.38 10.47 0.78
N ALA A 136 -10.27 11.19 1.48
CA ALA A 136 -9.84 12.20 2.42
C ALA A 136 -9.10 11.59 3.62
N ARG A 137 -9.59 10.46 4.18
CA ARG A 137 -8.85 9.71 5.22
C ARG A 137 -7.43 9.40 4.79
N HIS A 138 -7.24 8.86 3.57
CA HIS A 138 -5.92 8.60 3.01
C HIS A 138 -5.04 9.86 3.00
N VAL A 139 -5.55 10.99 2.49
CA VAL A 139 -4.79 12.24 2.47
C VAL A 139 -4.35 12.66 3.88
N TYR A 140 -5.24 12.58 4.87
CA TYR A 140 -4.91 12.93 6.26
C TYR A 140 -3.88 11.98 6.88
N PHE A 141 -3.94 10.66 6.61
CA PHE A 141 -2.89 9.72 7.04
C PHE A 141 -1.53 10.06 6.43
N VAL A 142 -1.49 10.36 5.12
CA VAL A 142 -0.26 10.76 4.45
C VAL A 142 0.31 12.03 5.08
N GLN A 143 -0.52 13.05 5.33
CA GLN A 143 -0.10 14.28 6.00
C GLN A 143 0.39 14.03 7.44
N LEU A 144 -0.28 13.16 8.19
CA LEU A 144 0.17 12.77 9.53
C LEU A 144 1.58 12.15 9.48
N PHE A 145 1.81 11.21 8.55
CA PHE A 145 3.10 10.52 8.42
C PHE A 145 4.22 11.43 7.90
N ASP A 146 3.88 12.44 7.10
CA ASP A 146 4.87 13.42 6.61
C ASP A 146 5.28 14.43 7.68
N GLN A 147 4.35 14.82 8.54
CA GLN A 147 4.53 15.95 9.46
C GLN A 147 4.86 15.54 10.89
N ALA A 148 4.60 14.29 11.30
CA ALA A 148 4.81 13.85 12.68
C ALA A 148 5.83 12.70 12.77
N SER A 149 6.62 12.74 13.85
CA SER A 149 7.30 11.56 14.35
C SER A 149 6.34 10.78 15.25
N LEU A 150 6.10 9.51 14.95
CA LEU A 150 5.20 8.66 15.71
C LEU A 150 6.01 7.64 16.52
N ASP A 151 5.60 7.38 17.75
CA ASP A 151 6.01 6.15 18.42
C ASP A 151 5.35 4.92 17.78
N MET A 152 5.90 3.74 18.05
CA MET A 152 5.45 2.50 17.40
C MET A 152 4.04 2.10 17.79
N ALA A 153 3.57 2.46 18.97
CA ALA A 153 2.19 2.19 19.39
C ALA A 153 1.19 3.08 18.63
N THR A 154 1.52 4.36 18.49
CA THR A 154 0.73 5.33 17.70
C THR A 154 0.74 4.97 16.21
N LEU A 155 1.89 4.55 15.66
CA LEU A 155 1.98 4.05 14.29
C LEU A 155 1.09 2.81 14.10
N ALA A 156 1.18 1.82 14.98
CA ALA A 156 0.34 0.62 14.93
C ALA A 156 -1.16 0.95 15.01
N ARG A 157 -1.55 1.91 15.88
CA ARG A 157 -2.93 2.41 15.95
C ARG A 157 -3.35 3.06 14.63
N SER A 158 -2.49 3.89 14.03
CA SER A 158 -2.75 4.55 12.76
C SER A 158 -2.99 3.54 11.64
N LEU A 159 -2.14 2.50 11.56
CA LEU A 159 -2.24 1.44 10.56
C LEU A 159 -3.54 0.62 10.71
N ARG A 160 -3.88 0.24 11.96
CA ARG A 160 -5.17 -0.43 12.23
C ARG A 160 -6.37 0.46 11.89
N GLN A 161 -6.30 1.77 12.14
CA GLN A 161 -7.39 2.67 11.74
C GLN A 161 -7.46 2.84 10.22
N ALA A 162 -6.32 2.79 9.52
CA ALA A 162 -6.27 2.84 8.06
C ALA A 162 -6.88 1.59 7.40
N SER A 163 -6.91 0.43 8.06
CA SER A 163 -7.59 -0.76 7.54
C SER A 163 -9.10 -0.57 7.32
N GLN A 164 -9.69 0.45 7.98
CA GLN A 164 -11.11 0.80 7.85
C GLN A 164 -11.39 1.80 6.71
N VAL A 165 -10.40 2.13 5.89
CA VAL A 165 -10.59 2.97 4.69
C VAL A 165 -11.23 2.12 3.59
N ASP A 166 -12.23 2.66 2.87
CA ASP A 166 -13.07 1.90 1.93
C ASP A 166 -12.44 1.68 0.55
N SER A 167 -11.12 1.85 0.39
CA SER A 167 -10.44 1.75 -0.91
C SER A 167 -9.11 1.04 -0.76
N ASP A 168 -8.91 -0.03 -1.51
CA ASP A 168 -7.65 -0.80 -1.51
C ASP A 168 -6.47 0.03 -1.98
N PHE A 169 -6.67 0.86 -3.01
CA PHE A 169 -5.66 1.83 -3.42
C PHE A 169 -5.27 2.77 -2.26
N ALA A 170 -6.26 3.32 -1.55
CA ALA A 170 -6.01 4.23 -0.44
C ALA A 170 -5.31 3.52 0.74
N ARG A 171 -5.72 2.28 1.08
CA ARG A 171 -5.06 1.43 2.09
C ARG A 171 -3.60 1.18 1.71
N SER A 172 -3.36 0.77 0.46
CA SER A 172 -2.02 0.52 -0.08
C SER A 172 -1.13 1.77 -0.03
N GLU A 173 -1.65 2.94 -0.41
CA GLU A 173 -0.89 4.20 -0.35
C GLU A 173 -0.54 4.59 1.10
N VAL A 174 -1.45 4.39 2.07
CA VAL A 174 -1.16 4.61 3.50
C VAL A 174 -0.07 3.64 3.99
N ALA A 175 -0.18 2.35 3.65
CA ALA A 175 0.82 1.34 4.02
C ALA A 175 2.20 1.67 3.42
N ARG A 176 2.26 2.01 2.14
CA ARG A 176 3.49 2.41 1.46
C ARG A 176 4.12 3.65 2.07
N LYS A 177 3.29 4.67 2.39
CA LYS A 177 3.77 5.88 3.05
C LYS A 177 4.31 5.60 4.44
N ALA A 178 3.66 4.73 5.22
CA ALA A 178 4.16 4.30 6.51
C ALA A 178 5.51 3.56 6.37
N ALA A 179 5.61 2.62 5.42
CA ALA A 179 6.86 1.91 5.14
C ALA A 179 7.98 2.85 4.67
N GLU A 180 7.68 3.90 3.93
CA GLU A 180 8.64 4.92 3.51
C GLU A 180 9.18 5.74 4.70
N ARG A 181 8.31 6.12 5.63
CA ARG A 181 8.62 7.09 6.69
C ARG A 181 9.14 6.48 7.98
N PHE A 182 8.72 5.26 8.31
CA PHE A 182 9.00 4.63 9.60
C PHE A 182 9.71 3.29 9.43
N SER A 183 10.60 2.98 10.38
CA SER A 183 11.13 1.61 10.53
C SER A 183 10.12 0.81 11.35
N LEU A 184 9.65 -0.31 10.79
CA LEU A 184 8.68 -1.17 11.47
C LEU A 184 9.38 -2.03 12.54
N ASP A 185 8.77 -2.14 13.71
CA ASP A 185 9.08 -3.11 14.76
C ASP A 185 7.98 -4.16 14.90
N ASP A 186 8.07 -5.07 15.85
CA ASP A 186 7.06 -6.12 16.04
C ASP A 186 5.67 -5.56 16.36
N THR A 187 5.57 -4.39 17.01
CA THR A 187 4.31 -3.74 17.37
C THR A 187 3.65 -3.12 16.15
N SER A 188 4.40 -2.33 15.40
CA SER A 188 3.92 -1.65 14.19
C SER A 188 3.71 -2.61 13.03
N ALA A 189 4.52 -3.69 12.93
CA ALA A 189 4.34 -4.74 11.94
C ALA A 189 3.01 -5.50 12.10
N ALA A 190 2.51 -5.66 13.33
CA ALA A 190 1.18 -6.23 13.54
C ALA A 190 0.08 -5.34 12.94
N GLY A 191 0.13 -4.02 13.22
CA GLY A 191 -0.82 -3.07 12.61
C GLY A 191 -0.68 -2.97 11.08
N PHE A 192 0.55 -3.13 10.56
CA PHE A 192 0.79 -3.18 9.12
C PHE A 192 0.17 -4.43 8.48
N ALA A 193 0.32 -5.60 9.11
CA ALA A 193 -0.31 -6.83 8.68
C ALA A 193 -1.85 -6.73 8.69
N ASP A 194 -2.43 -6.13 9.76
CA ASP A 194 -3.87 -5.87 9.84
C ASP A 194 -4.35 -4.99 8.67
N LEU A 195 -3.58 -3.96 8.32
CA LEU A 195 -3.89 -3.08 7.18
C LEU A 195 -3.82 -3.83 5.85
N VAL A 196 -2.77 -4.62 5.62
CA VAL A 196 -2.61 -5.41 4.39
C VAL A 196 -3.71 -6.46 4.26
N ASN A 197 -4.06 -7.16 5.33
CA ASN A 197 -5.14 -8.15 5.34
C ASN A 197 -6.54 -7.56 5.03
N ALA A 198 -6.70 -6.24 5.14
CA ALA A 198 -7.91 -5.55 4.73
C ALA A 198 -7.91 -5.14 3.25
N ILE A 199 -6.81 -5.34 2.51
CA ILE A 199 -6.70 -5.07 1.07
C ILE A 199 -7.16 -6.30 0.32
N GLU A 200 -8.24 -6.19 -0.47
CA GLU A 200 -8.78 -7.29 -1.29
C GLU A 200 -8.07 -7.42 -2.64
N SER A 201 -7.49 -6.34 -3.13
CA SER A 201 -6.69 -6.34 -4.37
C SER A 201 -5.31 -6.91 -4.15
N ASP A 202 -5.01 -8.09 -4.71
CA ASP A 202 -3.70 -8.75 -4.61
C ASP A 202 -2.55 -7.86 -5.13
N PHE A 203 -2.80 -7.10 -6.20
CA PHE A 203 -1.84 -6.13 -6.73
C PHE A 203 -1.51 -5.03 -5.70
N GLU A 204 -2.52 -4.47 -5.03
CA GLU A 204 -2.31 -3.43 -4.03
C GLU A 204 -1.69 -3.99 -2.75
N ALA A 205 -2.07 -5.21 -2.33
CA ALA A 205 -1.46 -5.91 -1.20
C ALA A 205 0.04 -6.18 -1.47
N ARG A 206 0.39 -6.68 -2.67
CA ARG A 206 1.79 -6.87 -3.08
C ARG A 206 2.57 -5.55 -3.06
N ARG A 207 1.98 -4.45 -3.56
CA ARG A 207 2.62 -3.13 -3.55
C ARG A 207 2.93 -2.65 -2.13
N ALA A 208 1.97 -2.81 -1.21
CA ALA A 208 2.13 -2.45 0.19
C ALA A 208 3.23 -3.27 0.88
N LEU A 209 3.16 -4.61 0.75
CA LEU A 209 4.15 -5.53 1.33
C LEU A 209 5.54 -5.32 0.72
N GLY A 210 5.63 -5.20 -0.60
CA GLY A 210 6.89 -4.96 -1.30
C GLY A 210 7.60 -3.70 -0.80
N ALA A 211 6.85 -2.61 -0.59
CA ALA A 211 7.42 -1.37 -0.05
C ALA A 211 8.02 -1.56 1.36
N ALA A 212 7.39 -2.36 2.22
CA ALA A 212 7.91 -2.64 3.55
C ALA A 212 9.08 -3.63 3.53
N LEU A 213 8.95 -4.74 2.79
CA LEU A 213 9.93 -5.82 2.76
C LEU A 213 11.24 -5.47 2.04
N THR A 214 11.22 -4.47 1.15
CA THR A 214 12.43 -3.99 0.48
C THR A 214 13.18 -2.90 1.25
N ARG A 215 12.67 -2.49 2.43
CA ARG A 215 13.34 -1.50 3.27
C ARG A 215 14.65 -2.02 3.85
N PRO A 216 15.75 -1.25 3.76
CA PRO A 216 16.98 -1.59 4.46
C PRO A 216 16.80 -1.63 5.98
N GLY A 217 17.41 -2.61 6.64
CA GLY A 217 17.41 -2.72 8.10
C GLY A 217 16.16 -3.33 8.72
N LEU A 218 15.24 -3.89 7.91
CA LEU A 218 14.10 -4.63 8.44
C LEU A 218 14.58 -5.90 9.17
N SER A 219 14.10 -6.11 10.41
CA SER A 219 14.49 -7.31 11.16
C SER A 219 13.87 -8.57 10.56
N PRO A 220 14.56 -9.75 10.65
CA PRO A 220 14.00 -11.01 10.16
C PRO A 220 12.66 -11.38 10.81
N SER A 221 12.44 -11.04 12.08
CA SER A 221 11.17 -11.25 12.79
C SER A 221 10.03 -10.47 12.14
N VAL A 222 10.24 -9.18 11.92
CA VAL A 222 9.26 -8.30 11.26
C VAL A 222 9.00 -8.76 9.83
N ALA A 223 10.06 -9.06 9.07
CA ALA A 223 9.93 -9.56 7.70
C ALA A 223 9.15 -10.86 7.63
N GLY A 224 9.43 -11.81 8.53
CA GLY A 224 8.69 -13.08 8.63
C GLY A 224 7.20 -12.87 8.90
N ARG A 225 6.85 -11.94 9.78
CA ARG A 225 5.46 -11.56 10.04
C ARG A 225 4.77 -10.99 8.80
N LEU A 226 5.44 -10.12 8.04
CA LEU A 226 4.90 -9.52 6.83
C LEU A 226 4.74 -10.53 5.70
N VAL A 227 5.72 -11.43 5.51
CA VAL A 227 5.62 -12.53 4.55
C VAL A 227 4.48 -13.48 4.92
N LYS A 228 4.31 -13.78 6.22
CA LYS A 228 3.19 -14.60 6.68
C LYS A 228 1.84 -13.93 6.43
N ALA A 229 1.74 -12.60 6.51
CA ALA A 229 0.52 -11.87 6.16
C ALA A 229 0.23 -11.92 4.64
N ALA A 230 1.23 -12.21 3.79
CA ALA A 230 1.01 -12.43 2.36
C ALA A 230 0.37 -13.79 2.06
N ILE A 231 0.60 -14.82 2.91
CA ILE A 231 0.09 -16.17 2.68
C ILE A 231 -1.45 -16.16 2.76
N PRO A 232 -2.17 -16.77 1.78
CA PRO A 232 -3.63 -16.82 1.79
C PRO A 232 -4.20 -17.42 3.08
N GLN A 233 -5.14 -16.68 3.69
CA GLN A 233 -5.88 -17.11 4.88
C GLN A 233 -7.36 -16.72 4.71
N GLY A 234 -8.18 -17.60 4.13
CA GLY A 234 -9.52 -17.23 3.71
C GLY A 234 -9.50 -16.18 2.61
N SER A 235 -10.10 -15.01 2.85
CA SER A 235 -10.05 -13.87 1.91
C SER A 235 -8.87 -12.93 2.15
N ALA A 236 -8.09 -13.12 3.21
CA ALA A 236 -6.91 -12.31 3.52
C ALA A 236 -5.66 -12.90 2.86
N GLY A 237 -4.64 -12.06 2.70
CA GLY A 237 -3.41 -12.40 2.00
C GLY A 237 -3.54 -12.26 0.49
N ILE A 238 -2.50 -12.67 -0.24
CA ILE A 238 -2.44 -12.59 -1.70
C ILE A 238 -2.95 -13.91 -2.28
N GLN A 239 -4.12 -13.86 -2.95
CA GLN A 239 -4.75 -15.03 -3.55
C GLN A 239 -4.19 -15.35 -4.95
N SER A 240 -3.64 -14.34 -5.63
CA SER A 240 -3.06 -14.49 -6.96
C SER A 240 -1.66 -15.10 -6.88
N ASP A 241 -1.46 -16.27 -7.46
CA ASP A 241 -0.16 -16.94 -7.58
C ASP A 241 0.89 -16.06 -8.27
N PHE A 242 0.46 -15.28 -9.29
CA PHE A 242 1.33 -14.36 -9.98
C PHE A 242 1.81 -13.22 -9.06
N GLU A 243 0.91 -12.58 -8.31
CA GLU A 243 1.27 -11.47 -7.41
C GLU A 243 2.11 -11.96 -6.23
N MET A 244 1.85 -13.18 -5.73
CA MET A 244 2.69 -13.84 -4.72
C MET A 244 4.09 -14.11 -5.26
N ALA A 245 4.21 -14.67 -6.46
CA ALA A 245 5.50 -14.95 -7.10
C ALA A 245 6.29 -13.63 -7.35
N GLU A 246 5.64 -12.59 -7.82
CA GLU A 246 6.25 -11.26 -7.99
C GLU A 246 6.74 -10.67 -6.65
N LEU A 247 5.95 -10.81 -5.56
CA LEU A 247 6.39 -10.39 -4.24
C LEU A 247 7.67 -11.11 -3.83
N LEU A 248 7.66 -12.45 -3.88
CA LEU A 248 8.76 -13.29 -3.40
C LEU A 248 10.04 -13.11 -4.22
N GLN A 249 9.92 -12.95 -5.54
CA GLN A 249 11.08 -12.68 -6.42
C GLN A 249 11.64 -11.27 -6.24
N GLY A 250 10.80 -10.31 -5.81
CA GLY A 250 11.21 -8.93 -5.54
C GLY A 250 11.97 -8.74 -4.22
N LEU A 251 12.05 -9.77 -3.35
CA LEU A 251 12.74 -9.65 -2.06
C LEU A 251 14.26 -9.59 -2.21
N PRO A 252 14.95 -8.72 -1.42
CA PRO A 252 16.41 -8.67 -1.40
C PRO A 252 17.01 -10.04 -1.02
N PRO A 253 18.08 -10.50 -1.68
CA PRO A 253 18.72 -11.80 -1.41
C PRO A 253 19.05 -12.02 0.08
N VAL A 254 19.58 -10.99 0.75
CA VAL A 254 19.89 -11.06 2.19
C VAL A 254 18.63 -11.35 3.02
N LEU A 255 17.49 -10.78 2.63
CA LEU A 255 16.24 -11.01 3.33
C LEU A 255 15.70 -12.43 3.08
N VAL A 256 15.81 -12.94 1.85
CA VAL A 256 15.45 -14.33 1.51
C VAL A 256 16.23 -15.33 2.36
N ASP A 257 17.54 -15.09 2.55
CA ASP A 257 18.38 -15.93 3.41
C ASP A 257 17.96 -15.86 4.88
N ALA A 258 17.65 -14.67 5.36
CA ALA A 258 17.21 -14.46 6.74
C ALA A 258 15.81 -15.04 7.04
N LEU A 259 14.92 -15.04 6.06
CA LEU A 259 13.58 -15.64 6.16
C LEU A 259 13.61 -17.16 6.20
N GLY A 260 14.52 -17.77 5.43
CA GLY A 260 14.71 -19.24 5.42
C GLY A 260 13.41 -20.04 5.23
N PRO A 261 12.96 -20.78 6.27
CA PRO A 261 11.74 -21.58 6.19
C PRO A 261 10.47 -20.77 5.90
N ALA A 262 10.35 -19.54 6.43
CA ALA A 262 9.17 -18.69 6.21
C ALA A 262 9.01 -18.26 4.74
N TYR A 263 10.13 -18.09 4.02
CA TYR A 263 10.10 -17.85 2.57
C TYR A 263 9.55 -19.07 1.84
N LEU A 264 10.01 -20.27 2.19
CA LEU A 264 9.58 -21.52 1.55
C LEU A 264 8.11 -21.87 1.89
N GLU A 265 7.62 -21.51 3.07
CA GLU A 265 6.20 -21.61 3.42
C GLU A 265 5.35 -20.72 2.49
N ALA A 266 5.79 -19.49 2.22
CA ALA A 266 5.11 -18.63 1.27
C ALA A 266 5.19 -19.15 -0.18
N VAL A 267 6.30 -19.76 -0.59
CA VAL A 267 6.39 -20.43 -1.89
C VAL A 267 5.43 -21.62 -1.98
N ALA A 268 5.25 -22.37 -0.89
CA ALA A 268 4.32 -23.51 -0.83
C ALA A 268 2.85 -23.10 -1.01
N SER A 269 2.49 -21.85 -0.71
CA SER A 269 1.13 -21.34 -0.90
C SER A 269 0.78 -20.98 -2.35
N ILE A 270 1.75 -20.99 -3.27
CA ILE A 270 1.52 -20.81 -4.72
C ILE A 270 1.00 -22.11 -5.31
N ASP A 271 -0.23 -22.15 -5.83
CA ASP A 271 -0.81 -23.36 -6.42
C ASP A 271 -0.38 -23.58 -7.86
N SER A 272 -0.17 -22.50 -8.64
CA SER A 272 0.32 -22.58 -10.02
C SER A 272 1.74 -23.14 -10.10
N ASP A 273 1.91 -24.31 -10.72
CA ASP A 273 3.23 -24.91 -10.95
C ASP A 273 4.16 -24.00 -11.75
N PHE A 274 3.61 -23.25 -12.70
CA PHE A 274 4.39 -22.28 -13.48
C PHE A 274 4.96 -21.18 -12.60
N GLU A 275 4.15 -20.57 -11.74
CA GLU A 275 4.59 -19.49 -10.86
C GLU A 275 5.50 -20.03 -9.74
N ARG A 276 5.16 -21.19 -9.16
CA ARG A 276 6.00 -21.87 -8.17
C ARG A 276 7.38 -22.19 -8.73
N LYS A 277 7.45 -22.76 -9.96
CA LYS A 277 8.72 -23.00 -10.66
C LYS A 277 9.52 -21.71 -10.87
N ARG A 278 8.88 -20.59 -11.23
CA ARG A 278 9.58 -19.32 -11.40
C ARG A 278 10.35 -18.94 -10.14
N VAL A 279 9.71 -19.04 -8.98
CA VAL A 279 10.33 -18.71 -7.68
C VAL A 279 11.39 -19.72 -7.28
N LEU A 280 11.07 -21.04 -7.33
CA LEU A 280 11.99 -22.08 -6.92
C LEU A 280 13.24 -22.15 -7.81
N ALA A 281 13.08 -22.01 -9.15
CA ALA A 281 14.22 -21.98 -10.06
C ALA A 281 15.10 -20.74 -9.88
N ALA A 282 14.52 -19.58 -9.55
CA ALA A 282 15.29 -18.39 -9.20
C ALA A 282 16.10 -18.62 -7.93
N LEU A 283 15.50 -19.21 -6.90
CA LEU A 283 16.19 -19.59 -5.66
C LEU A 283 17.30 -20.62 -5.92
N ALA A 284 17.02 -21.67 -6.72
CA ALA A 284 17.98 -22.73 -7.07
C ALA A 284 19.22 -22.19 -7.82
N ARG A 285 19.12 -21.08 -8.54
CA ARG A 285 20.25 -20.43 -9.24
C ARG A 285 21.16 -19.60 -8.33
N ARG A 286 20.77 -19.38 -7.08
CA ARG A 286 21.61 -18.64 -6.11
C ARG A 286 22.84 -19.48 -5.75
N PRO A 287 24.01 -18.87 -5.56
CA PRO A 287 25.22 -19.61 -5.23
C PRO A 287 25.15 -20.24 -3.84
N ALA A 288 25.66 -21.45 -3.70
CA ALA A 288 25.96 -22.14 -2.44
C ALA A 288 24.79 -22.19 -1.43
N LEU A 289 23.62 -22.68 -1.87
CA LEU A 289 22.50 -22.92 -0.96
C LEU A 289 22.88 -23.93 0.13
N PRO A 290 22.46 -23.71 1.39
CA PRO A 290 22.58 -24.74 2.44
C PRO A 290 21.83 -26.02 2.07
N THR A 291 22.40 -27.18 2.42
CA THR A 291 21.77 -28.50 2.17
C THR A 291 20.28 -28.56 2.57
N PRO A 292 19.85 -28.05 3.76
CA PRO A 292 18.43 -28.06 4.11
C PRO A 292 17.54 -27.26 3.16
N GLN A 293 18.04 -26.17 2.57
CA GLN A 293 17.27 -25.40 1.58
C GLN A 293 17.14 -26.17 0.25
N VAL A 294 18.22 -26.84 -0.20
CA VAL A 294 18.17 -27.69 -1.40
C VAL A 294 17.15 -28.82 -1.20
N VAL A 295 17.14 -29.47 -0.04
CA VAL A 295 16.16 -30.51 0.31
C VAL A 295 14.75 -29.95 0.27
N SER A 296 14.49 -28.80 0.91
CA SER A 296 13.15 -28.18 0.92
C SER A 296 12.68 -27.77 -0.48
N ILE A 297 13.58 -27.25 -1.34
CA ILE A 297 13.26 -26.94 -2.73
C ILE A 297 12.88 -28.22 -3.48
N ALA A 298 13.63 -29.31 -3.31
CA ALA A 298 13.34 -30.61 -3.95
C ALA A 298 11.99 -31.17 -3.48
N ASP A 299 11.68 -31.09 -2.18
CA ASP A 299 10.40 -31.54 -1.62
C ASP A 299 9.22 -30.72 -2.15
N LEU A 300 9.32 -29.41 -2.21
CA LEU A 300 8.31 -28.53 -2.81
C LEU A 300 8.13 -28.82 -4.30
N THR A 301 9.22 -29.07 -5.01
CA THR A 301 9.19 -29.49 -6.43
C THR A 301 8.46 -30.80 -6.62
N ALA A 302 8.69 -31.78 -5.74
CA ALA A 302 8.04 -33.09 -5.80
C ALA A 302 6.52 -33.03 -5.61
N SER A 303 6.00 -31.98 -4.95
CA SER A 303 4.56 -31.75 -4.73
C SER A 303 3.84 -31.11 -5.92
N MET A 304 4.57 -30.59 -6.92
CA MET A 304 3.99 -30.03 -8.15
C MET A 304 3.33 -31.12 -8.99
N GLU A 305 2.44 -30.74 -9.90
CA GLU A 305 1.77 -31.69 -10.80
C GLU A 305 2.48 -31.81 -12.16
N SER A 306 2.94 -30.69 -12.74
CA SER A 306 3.56 -30.60 -14.06
C SER A 306 4.97 -31.21 -14.07
N ASP A 307 5.15 -32.29 -14.85
CA ASP A 307 6.46 -32.91 -15.01
C ASP A 307 7.52 -32.02 -15.63
N PHE A 308 7.11 -31.14 -16.56
CA PHE A 308 8.01 -30.19 -17.17
C PHE A 308 8.51 -29.16 -16.15
N GLU A 309 7.60 -28.58 -15.33
CA GLU A 309 7.95 -27.60 -14.35
C GLU A 309 8.80 -28.16 -13.21
N LYS A 310 8.50 -29.43 -12.77
CA LYS A 310 9.36 -30.19 -11.86
C LYS A 310 10.78 -30.29 -12.41
N ALA A 311 10.89 -30.76 -13.68
CA ALA A 311 12.20 -30.97 -14.30
C ALA A 311 13.01 -29.66 -14.38
N GLU A 312 12.39 -28.54 -14.72
CA GLU A 312 13.09 -27.25 -14.82
C GLU A 312 13.67 -26.79 -13.48
N VAL A 313 12.97 -27.00 -12.34
CA VAL A 313 13.51 -26.69 -11.01
C VAL A 313 14.66 -27.63 -10.66
N LEU A 314 14.48 -28.96 -10.83
CA LEU A 314 15.53 -29.95 -10.51
C LEU A 314 16.77 -29.77 -11.39
N LEU A 315 16.60 -29.40 -12.66
CA LEU A 315 17.71 -29.04 -13.55
C LEU A 315 18.43 -27.77 -13.08
N ALA A 316 17.71 -26.78 -12.55
CA ALA A 316 18.33 -25.60 -11.98
C ALA A 316 19.18 -25.97 -10.74
N LEU A 317 18.67 -26.82 -9.83
CA LEU A 317 19.45 -27.35 -8.72
C LEU A 317 20.70 -28.12 -9.21
N ALA A 318 20.54 -29.04 -10.16
CA ALA A 318 21.65 -29.84 -10.67
C ALA A 318 22.76 -29.02 -11.35
N ARG A 319 22.41 -27.87 -11.94
CA ARG A 319 23.40 -27.00 -12.64
C ARG A 319 24.09 -26.01 -11.73
N HIS A 320 23.42 -25.59 -10.66
CA HIS A 320 23.89 -24.45 -9.85
C HIS A 320 24.26 -24.83 -8.42
N GLN A 321 23.90 -26.03 -7.95
CA GLN A 321 24.19 -26.46 -6.60
C GLN A 321 25.13 -27.69 -6.60
N ARG A 322 25.96 -27.79 -5.56
CA ARG A 322 26.74 -28.97 -5.30
C ARG A 322 25.84 -30.04 -4.68
N LEU A 323 25.48 -31.07 -5.46
CA LEU A 323 24.59 -32.12 -5.04
C LEU A 323 25.38 -33.29 -4.45
N GLU A 324 25.45 -33.36 -3.12
CA GLU A 324 26.10 -34.44 -2.37
C GLU A 324 25.22 -34.89 -1.20
N GLY A 325 25.35 -36.13 -0.77
CA GLY A 325 24.61 -36.69 0.37
C GLY A 325 23.12 -36.39 0.30
N GLN A 326 22.55 -35.85 1.37
CA GLN A 326 21.12 -35.57 1.50
C GLN A 326 20.56 -34.67 0.39
N ALA A 327 21.33 -33.71 -0.09
CA ALA A 327 20.89 -32.80 -1.18
C ALA A 327 20.70 -33.63 -2.49
N LYS A 328 21.63 -34.54 -2.80
CA LYS A 328 21.54 -35.39 -3.96
C LYS A 328 20.38 -36.37 -3.83
N ASP A 329 20.24 -37.00 -2.66
CA ASP A 329 19.17 -37.97 -2.40
C ASP A 329 17.79 -37.34 -2.54
N ALA A 330 17.59 -36.10 -2.03
CA ALA A 330 16.35 -35.36 -2.15
C ALA A 330 16.00 -35.03 -3.62
N VAL A 331 17.00 -34.59 -4.41
CA VAL A 331 16.79 -34.28 -5.83
C VAL A 331 16.45 -35.57 -6.61
N LEU A 332 17.12 -36.71 -6.35
CA LEU A 332 16.82 -37.99 -6.98
C LEU A 332 15.41 -38.46 -6.61
N LYS A 333 15.04 -38.40 -5.33
CA LYS A 333 13.69 -38.72 -4.85
C LYS A 333 12.61 -37.84 -5.49
N ALA A 334 12.86 -36.55 -5.66
CA ALA A 334 11.94 -35.66 -6.36
C ALA A 334 11.84 -36.01 -7.85
N ALA A 335 12.94 -36.43 -8.51
CA ALA A 335 12.94 -36.86 -9.88
C ALA A 335 12.10 -38.12 -10.11
N GLU A 336 11.98 -39.02 -9.12
CA GLU A 336 11.10 -40.19 -9.19
C GLU A 336 9.61 -39.83 -9.29
N ARG A 337 9.23 -38.59 -8.88
CA ARG A 337 7.87 -38.09 -9.01
C ARG A 337 7.55 -37.52 -10.40
N ILE A 338 8.51 -37.50 -11.32
CA ILE A 338 8.30 -37.11 -12.71
C ILE A 338 7.79 -38.33 -13.48
N GLY A 339 6.57 -38.27 -14.00
CA GLY A 339 5.94 -39.34 -14.79
C GLY A 339 6.51 -39.47 -16.21
N SER A 340 6.92 -38.35 -16.82
CA SER A 340 7.55 -38.29 -18.14
C SER A 340 8.95 -38.88 -18.11
N ASP A 341 9.17 -40.00 -18.84
CA ASP A 341 10.50 -40.62 -18.97
C ASP A 341 11.53 -39.67 -19.58
N PHE A 342 11.10 -38.83 -20.52
CA PHE A 342 11.97 -37.84 -21.15
C PHE A 342 12.44 -36.79 -20.12
N GLU A 343 11.53 -36.18 -19.39
CA GLU A 343 11.86 -35.15 -18.41
C GLU A 343 12.66 -35.71 -17.24
N ARG A 344 12.30 -36.92 -16.76
CA ARG A 344 13.04 -37.63 -15.71
C ARG A 344 14.46 -37.93 -16.18
N GLY A 345 14.64 -38.42 -17.43
CA GLY A 345 15.94 -38.69 -18.01
C GLY A 345 16.84 -37.47 -18.13
N ARG A 346 16.26 -36.31 -18.45
CA ARG A 346 16.98 -35.01 -18.44
C ARG A 346 17.58 -34.71 -17.07
N VAL A 347 16.78 -34.83 -16.01
CA VAL A 347 17.19 -34.54 -14.62
C VAL A 347 18.28 -35.56 -14.18
N LEU A 348 18.05 -36.86 -14.35
CA LEU A 348 19.00 -37.89 -13.94
C LEU A 348 20.35 -37.71 -14.64
N SER A 349 20.34 -37.40 -15.94
CA SER A 349 21.55 -37.13 -16.72
C SER A 349 22.30 -35.87 -16.20
N ALA A 350 21.58 -34.86 -15.73
CA ALA A 350 22.19 -33.67 -15.15
C ALA A 350 22.82 -33.93 -13.78
N VAL A 351 22.14 -34.70 -12.91
CA VAL A 351 22.62 -35.07 -11.57
C VAL A 351 23.81 -36.01 -11.61
N ALA A 352 23.91 -36.83 -12.67
CA ALA A 352 25.02 -37.76 -12.86
C ALA A 352 26.32 -37.06 -13.35
N ARG A 353 26.23 -35.85 -13.91
CA ARG A 353 27.43 -35.11 -14.36
C ARG A 353 28.18 -34.59 -13.14
N PRO A 354 29.52 -34.81 -13.05
CA PRO A 354 30.31 -34.13 -12.03
C PRO A 354 30.18 -32.62 -12.23
N THR A 355 29.91 -31.87 -11.16
CA THR A 355 30.07 -30.43 -11.21
C THR A 355 31.51 -30.12 -11.60
N ALA A 356 31.70 -29.46 -12.75
CA ALA A 356 33.03 -29.09 -13.20
C ALA A 356 33.68 -28.22 -12.10
N ASP A 357 34.74 -28.73 -11.48
CA ASP A 357 35.56 -27.99 -10.53
C ASP A 357 35.98 -26.67 -11.17
N SER A 358 35.65 -25.56 -10.52
CA SER A 358 36.17 -24.22 -10.82
C SER A 358 37.66 -24.11 -10.41
N THR A 359 38.48 -25.10 -10.73
CA THR A 359 39.93 -25.08 -10.63
C THR A 359 40.55 -24.91 -12.01
N SER A 360 40.36 -23.74 -12.60
CA SER A 360 41.11 -23.34 -13.77
C SER A 360 41.24 -21.82 -13.87
N SER A 361 41.97 -21.21 -12.91
CA SER A 361 42.62 -19.93 -13.14
C SER A 361 43.75 -19.68 -12.13
N VAL A 362 44.79 -20.51 -12.23
CA VAL A 362 46.14 -20.12 -11.83
C VAL A 362 47.08 -20.59 -12.92
N ARG A 363 47.33 -19.71 -13.87
CA ARG A 363 48.59 -19.60 -14.60
C ARG A 363 48.75 -18.16 -15.08
#